data_f45b328667d4ecfd4b61d930dc2db194
#
_entry.id   f45b328667d4ecfd4b61d930dc2db194
#
_cell.length_a   1.000
_cell.length_b   1.000
_cell.length_c   1.000
_cell.angle_alpha   90.00
_cell.angle_beta   90.00
_cell.angle_gamma   90.00
#
_symmetry.space_group_name_H-M   'P 1'
#
loop_
_entity.id
_entity.type
_entity.pdbx_description
1 polymer ?
#
loop_
_entity_poly.entity_id
_entity_poly.type
_entity_poly.pdbx_seq_one_letter_code
_entity_poly.pdbx_strand_id
1 'polypeptide(L)'
;MPGIGWFCLGHDSMSVIHVVSVSGGKDSTATLLLALERFGRDRIIPIFMDTGNEHSAVHEYLSYLEQALDIPIRRFKADFSDEIKRKRMFIARDQRTKRDKRGRKLRWTNKAKRRALAVLHPTGNPYLDLCLWKGRFPSRNAQFCTEELKRNMAVEFQMELVDRGYTVVSWQGIRREESQARKNAEKFEKIGPRMFIYRPIVEWSAMDVFEYCSSKGIQPNPLYKQGMNRVGCMPCINCGKEEIRQIAARFPEYMDEKAEWEILVGRASKRGFSTFFHKGNDEASYHDRHIYLKNRIHAVIEWAKTSRGGVQFDMLADMIDPVACSSAYGLCDG
;
A
#
# COMPACT_ATOMS: atom_id res chain seq x y z
N MET A 1 -14.74 -12.78 -21.86
CA MET A 1 -13.27 -12.69 -21.78
C MET A 1 -12.77 -12.07 -23.07
N PRO A 2 -12.28 -10.82 -23.09
CA PRO A 2 -11.63 -10.26 -24.27
C PRO A 2 -10.17 -10.71 -24.27
N GLY A 3 -9.73 -11.23 -25.42
CA GLY A 3 -8.42 -11.79 -25.65
C GLY A 3 -7.30 -10.77 -25.42
N ILE A 4 -6.40 -11.12 -24.51
CA ILE A 4 -5.17 -10.41 -24.26
C ILE A 4 -4.23 -10.72 -25.43
N GLY A 5 -3.97 -9.71 -26.26
CA GLY A 5 -2.97 -9.79 -27.32
C GLY A 5 -1.60 -10.07 -26.72
N TRP A 6 -1.12 -11.29 -26.90
CA TRP A 6 0.21 -11.71 -26.51
C TRP A 6 1.21 -11.23 -27.56
N PHE A 7 2.11 -10.34 -27.17
CA PHE A 7 3.33 -10.15 -27.95
C PHE A 7 4.10 -11.47 -27.93
N CYS A 8 4.25 -12.10 -29.10
CA CYS A 8 5.16 -13.23 -29.30
C CYS A 8 6.59 -12.74 -29.15
N LEU A 9 7.12 -12.83 -27.91
CA LEU A 9 8.57 -12.78 -27.71
C LEU A 9 9.13 -14.11 -28.18
N GLY A 10 9.98 -14.08 -29.21
CA GLY A 10 10.60 -15.27 -29.79
C GLY A 10 11.26 -16.13 -28.74
N HIS A 11 11.23 -17.45 -28.94
CA HIS A 11 11.80 -18.49 -28.08
C HIS A 11 13.34 -18.46 -28.11
N ASP A 12 13.92 -17.44 -27.47
CA ASP A 12 15.33 -17.48 -27.12
C ASP A 12 15.43 -17.88 -25.64
N SER A 13 15.86 -19.12 -25.39
CA SER A 13 15.85 -19.78 -24.07
C SER A 13 16.76 -19.11 -23.01
N MET A 14 17.29 -17.93 -23.28
CA MET A 14 18.14 -17.13 -22.41
C MET A 14 17.78 -15.65 -22.37
N SER A 15 16.57 -15.26 -22.78
CA SER A 15 16.19 -13.84 -22.77
C SER A 15 15.94 -13.35 -21.34
N VAL A 16 16.57 -12.21 -21.00
CA VAL A 16 16.38 -11.53 -19.72
C VAL A 16 15.19 -10.55 -19.84
N ILE A 17 14.26 -10.65 -18.93
CA ILE A 17 13.13 -9.74 -18.78
C ILE A 17 13.30 -8.90 -17.51
N HIS A 18 13.12 -7.60 -17.64
CA HIS A 18 13.19 -6.65 -16.55
C HIS A 18 11.76 -6.28 -16.11
N VAL A 19 11.36 -6.73 -14.91
CA VAL A 19 10.07 -6.39 -14.31
C VAL A 19 10.26 -5.19 -13.40
N VAL A 20 9.64 -4.06 -13.72
CA VAL A 20 9.80 -2.80 -13.00
C VAL A 20 8.56 -2.52 -12.17
N SER A 21 8.69 -2.48 -10.85
CA SER A 21 7.60 -2.13 -9.95
C SER A 21 7.36 -0.62 -9.96
N VAL A 22 6.19 -0.20 -10.45
CA VAL A 22 5.76 1.20 -10.53
C VAL A 22 4.66 1.43 -9.50
N SER A 23 4.75 2.51 -8.73
CA SER A 23 3.77 2.86 -7.69
C SER A 23 3.17 4.26 -7.85
N GLY A 24 3.54 4.96 -8.92
CA GLY A 24 3.18 6.37 -9.13
C GLY A 24 3.97 7.36 -8.26
N GLY A 25 4.92 6.89 -7.46
CA GLY A 25 5.82 7.73 -6.68
C GLY A 25 7.15 7.99 -7.40
N LYS A 26 7.87 9.04 -6.98
CA LYS A 26 9.14 9.49 -7.59
C LYS A 26 10.18 8.39 -7.79
N ASP A 27 10.37 7.56 -6.77
CA ASP A 27 11.42 6.53 -6.76
C ASP A 27 11.15 5.44 -7.81
N SER A 28 9.90 5.02 -7.93
CA SER A 28 9.48 4.04 -8.94
C SER A 28 9.51 4.63 -10.36
N THR A 29 9.23 5.92 -10.51
CA THR A 29 9.32 6.65 -11.79
C THR A 29 10.77 6.70 -12.27
N ALA A 30 11.70 7.13 -11.41
CA ALA A 30 13.12 7.14 -11.74
C ALA A 30 13.65 5.74 -12.09
N THR A 31 13.19 4.72 -11.37
CA THR A 31 13.57 3.33 -11.63
C THR A 31 13.09 2.86 -13.01
N LEU A 32 11.86 3.23 -13.41
CA LEU A 32 11.33 2.93 -14.74
C LEU A 32 12.14 3.63 -15.85
N LEU A 33 12.43 4.92 -15.67
CA LEU A 33 13.24 5.68 -16.61
C LEU A 33 14.63 5.08 -16.80
N LEU A 34 15.31 4.71 -15.71
CA LEU A 34 16.62 4.04 -15.77
C LEU A 34 16.56 2.69 -16.50
N ALA A 35 15.49 1.93 -16.30
CA ALA A 35 15.32 0.66 -17.00
C ALA A 35 15.15 0.86 -18.51
N LEU A 36 14.28 1.81 -18.91
CA LEU A 36 14.02 2.14 -20.31
C LEU A 36 15.26 2.65 -21.03
N GLU A 37 16.06 3.49 -20.36
CA GLU A 37 17.32 4.00 -20.91
C GLU A 37 18.35 2.89 -21.18
N ARG A 38 18.39 1.85 -20.33
CA ARG A 38 19.37 0.79 -20.41
C ARG A 38 19.01 -0.34 -21.37
N PHE A 39 17.73 -0.70 -21.44
CA PHE A 39 17.33 -1.98 -22.09
C PHE A 39 16.30 -1.80 -23.21
N GLY A 40 15.76 -0.60 -23.37
CA GLY A 40 14.65 -0.37 -24.34
C GLY A 40 13.34 -1.02 -23.88
N ARG A 41 12.26 -0.77 -24.63
CA ARG A 41 10.89 -1.15 -24.24
C ARG A 41 10.62 -2.65 -24.31
N ASP A 42 11.21 -3.34 -25.25
CA ASP A 42 10.89 -4.74 -25.57
C ASP A 42 11.26 -5.73 -24.47
N ARG A 43 12.20 -5.35 -23.59
CA ARG A 43 12.67 -6.18 -22.48
C ARG A 43 12.14 -5.75 -21.11
N ILE A 44 11.25 -4.75 -21.07
CA ILE A 44 10.76 -4.16 -19.83
C ILE A 44 9.28 -4.41 -19.69
N ILE A 45 8.88 -4.87 -18.52
CA ILE A 45 7.48 -5.03 -18.14
C ILE A 45 7.24 -4.21 -16.87
N PRO A 46 6.70 -2.98 -17.00
CA PRO A 46 6.28 -2.22 -15.83
C PRO A 46 5.02 -2.83 -15.23
N ILE A 47 5.00 -2.98 -13.90
CA ILE A 47 3.87 -3.54 -13.16
C ILE A 47 3.42 -2.59 -12.05
N PHE A 48 2.12 -2.46 -11.88
CA PHE A 48 1.48 -1.73 -10.80
C PHE A 48 0.55 -2.65 -10.03
N MET A 49 0.67 -2.65 -8.69
CA MET A 49 -0.19 -3.40 -7.79
C MET A 49 -1.26 -2.47 -7.24
N ASP A 50 -2.45 -2.53 -7.83
CA ASP A 50 -3.61 -1.78 -7.37
C ASP A 50 -4.14 -2.36 -6.06
N THR A 51 -3.91 -1.66 -4.98
CA THR A 51 -4.39 -2.11 -3.66
C THR A 51 -5.84 -1.68 -3.38
N GLY A 52 -6.39 -0.75 -4.15
CA GLY A 52 -7.69 -0.13 -3.89
C GLY A 52 -7.67 0.88 -2.74
N ASN A 53 -6.49 1.30 -2.29
CA ASN A 53 -6.30 2.32 -1.27
C ASN A 53 -5.37 3.46 -1.73
N GLU A 54 -5.13 3.57 -3.01
CA GLU A 54 -4.39 4.68 -3.62
C GLU A 54 -5.33 5.87 -3.88
N HIS A 55 -4.76 7.08 -3.89
CA HIS A 55 -5.45 8.29 -4.34
C HIS A 55 -5.67 8.24 -5.87
N SER A 56 -6.76 8.83 -6.40
CA SER A 56 -7.07 8.86 -7.84
C SER A 56 -5.91 9.42 -8.69
N ALA A 57 -5.24 10.45 -8.20
CA ALA A 57 -4.07 11.04 -8.85
C ALA A 57 -2.92 10.05 -9.09
N VAL A 58 -2.87 8.91 -8.38
CA VAL A 58 -1.91 7.85 -8.66
C VAL A 58 -2.25 7.17 -9.98
N HIS A 59 -3.52 6.82 -10.20
CA HIS A 59 -3.96 6.18 -11.44
C HIS A 59 -3.84 7.11 -12.65
N GLU A 60 -4.16 8.39 -12.47
CA GLU A 60 -3.99 9.44 -13.49
C GLU A 60 -2.52 9.60 -13.85
N TYR A 61 -1.65 9.61 -12.86
CA TYR A 61 -0.20 9.73 -13.06
C TYR A 61 0.39 8.49 -13.77
N LEU A 62 -0.10 7.29 -13.46
CA LEU A 62 0.30 6.08 -14.20
C LEU A 62 -0.11 6.19 -15.68
N SER A 63 -1.30 6.70 -15.97
CA SER A 63 -1.75 6.92 -17.36
C SER A 63 -0.92 8.00 -18.07
N TYR A 64 -0.52 9.05 -17.33
CA TYR A 64 0.45 10.03 -17.86
C TYR A 64 1.79 9.38 -18.21
N LEU A 65 2.34 8.53 -17.32
CA LEU A 65 3.60 7.83 -17.58
C LEU A 65 3.50 6.89 -18.79
N GLU A 66 2.38 6.18 -18.96
CA GLU A 66 2.13 5.33 -20.14
C GLU A 66 2.19 6.12 -21.44
N GLN A 67 1.57 7.31 -21.46
CA GLN A 67 1.57 8.19 -22.63
C GLN A 67 2.95 8.84 -22.87
N ALA A 68 3.58 9.36 -21.82
CA ALA A 68 4.85 10.07 -21.94
C ALA A 68 6.01 9.15 -22.33
N LEU A 69 5.98 7.89 -21.89
CA LEU A 69 7.04 6.91 -22.11
C LEU A 69 6.71 5.89 -23.22
N ASP A 70 5.49 5.95 -23.76
CA ASP A 70 4.98 5.02 -24.77
C ASP A 70 5.23 3.55 -24.37
N ILE A 71 4.84 3.20 -23.14
CA ILE A 71 4.94 1.85 -22.59
C ILE A 71 3.75 1.51 -21.69
N PRO A 72 3.04 0.39 -21.93
CA PRO A 72 1.90 0.02 -21.10
C PRO A 72 2.34 -0.47 -19.71
N ILE A 73 1.69 -0.01 -18.65
CA ILE A 73 1.89 -0.47 -17.29
C ILE A 73 0.85 -1.54 -16.96
N ARG A 74 1.29 -2.77 -16.71
CA ARG A 74 0.38 -3.86 -16.32
C ARG A 74 -0.14 -3.64 -14.91
N ARG A 75 -1.47 -3.56 -14.79
CA ARG A 75 -2.14 -3.37 -13.50
C ARG A 75 -2.64 -4.70 -12.98
N PHE A 76 -2.26 -5.02 -11.74
CA PHE A 76 -2.70 -6.22 -11.01
C PHE A 76 -3.58 -5.82 -9.85
N LYS A 77 -4.65 -6.56 -9.65
CA LYS A 77 -5.63 -6.34 -8.59
C LYS A 77 -5.94 -7.67 -7.92
N ALA A 78 -5.72 -7.75 -6.60
CA ALA A 78 -6.00 -8.97 -5.85
C ALA A 78 -7.51 -9.20 -5.72
N ASP A 79 -7.93 -10.48 -5.76
CA ASP A 79 -9.29 -10.90 -5.49
C ASP A 79 -9.31 -11.85 -4.29
N PHE A 80 -10.07 -11.50 -3.26
CA PHE A 80 -10.24 -12.27 -2.03
C PHE A 80 -11.64 -12.91 -1.90
N SER A 81 -12.37 -13.01 -3.00
CA SER A 81 -13.75 -13.55 -3.01
C SER A 81 -13.81 -14.96 -2.43
N ASP A 82 -12.87 -15.82 -2.79
CA ASP A 82 -12.83 -17.20 -2.28
C ASP A 82 -12.39 -17.28 -0.82
N GLU A 83 -11.46 -16.44 -0.39
CA GLU A 83 -11.04 -16.30 1.00
C GLU A 83 -12.21 -15.87 1.88
N ILE A 84 -12.96 -14.87 1.45
CA ILE A 84 -14.16 -14.39 2.13
C ILE A 84 -15.20 -15.51 2.19
N LYS A 85 -15.44 -16.21 1.10
CA LYS A 85 -16.38 -17.35 1.04
C LYS A 85 -15.98 -18.47 2.02
N ARG A 86 -14.70 -18.86 2.03
CA ARG A 86 -14.16 -19.84 2.98
C ARG A 86 -14.33 -19.38 4.43
N LYS A 87 -14.04 -18.10 4.70
CA LYS A 87 -14.22 -17.51 6.04
C LYS A 87 -15.70 -17.51 6.48
N ARG A 88 -16.64 -17.19 5.58
CA ARG A 88 -18.07 -17.26 5.85
C ARG A 88 -18.51 -18.66 6.28
N MET A 89 -18.10 -19.67 5.50
CA MET A 89 -18.41 -21.06 5.83
C MET A 89 -17.82 -21.49 7.17
N PHE A 90 -16.55 -21.12 7.42
CA PHE A 90 -15.90 -21.38 8.70
C PHE A 90 -16.66 -20.76 9.88
N ILE A 91 -17.05 -19.50 9.79
CA ILE A 91 -17.78 -18.80 10.86
C ILE A 91 -19.16 -19.44 11.08
N ALA A 92 -19.89 -19.71 10.01
CA ALA A 92 -21.23 -20.33 10.09
C ALA A 92 -21.18 -21.68 10.83
N ARG A 93 -20.19 -22.52 10.49
CA ARG A 93 -20.05 -23.89 11.00
C ARG A 93 -19.19 -24.00 12.27
N ASP A 94 -18.71 -22.87 12.84
CA ASP A 94 -17.78 -22.91 13.97
C ASP A 94 -18.42 -23.52 15.23
N GLN A 95 -17.94 -24.71 15.60
CA GLN A 95 -18.34 -25.46 16.80
C GLN A 95 -17.17 -25.72 17.76
N ARG A 96 -16.05 -24.96 17.63
CA ARG A 96 -14.87 -25.19 18.43
C ARG A 96 -15.14 -25.07 19.92
N THR A 97 -14.68 -26.03 20.69
CA THR A 97 -14.78 -26.05 22.16
C THR A 97 -13.54 -25.51 22.84
N LYS A 98 -12.40 -25.48 22.15
CA LYS A 98 -11.10 -25.03 22.66
C LYS A 98 -11.13 -23.58 23.16
N ARG A 99 -10.25 -23.31 24.13
CA ARG A 99 -9.97 -21.96 24.63
C ARG A 99 -8.57 -21.53 24.23
N ASP A 100 -8.34 -20.23 24.17
CA ASP A 100 -7.00 -19.66 23.95
C ASP A 100 -6.15 -19.70 25.25
N LYS A 101 -4.89 -19.27 25.14
CA LYS A 101 -3.96 -19.20 26.28
C LYS A 101 -4.46 -18.32 27.47
N ARG A 102 -5.46 -17.47 27.22
CA ARG A 102 -6.10 -16.60 28.22
C ARG A 102 -7.47 -17.15 28.67
N GLY A 103 -7.78 -18.41 28.41
CA GLY A 103 -9.03 -19.07 28.81
C GLY A 103 -10.29 -18.64 28.02
N ARG A 104 -10.18 -17.81 26.99
CA ARG A 104 -11.33 -17.32 26.21
C ARG A 104 -11.75 -18.35 25.16
N LYS A 105 -13.06 -18.54 25.02
CA LYS A 105 -13.63 -19.46 24.01
C LYS A 105 -13.20 -19.03 22.59
N LEU A 106 -12.65 -19.97 21.81
CA LEU A 106 -12.29 -19.75 20.42
C LEU A 106 -13.53 -19.71 19.51
N ARG A 107 -14.61 -20.36 19.91
CA ARG A 107 -15.89 -20.36 19.17
C ARG A 107 -16.46 -18.95 19.03
N TRP A 108 -17.05 -18.66 17.88
CA TRP A 108 -17.84 -17.46 17.66
C TRP A 108 -19.19 -17.56 18.38
N THR A 109 -19.60 -16.50 19.05
CA THR A 109 -20.96 -16.40 19.61
C THR A 109 -21.98 -16.22 18.49
N ASN A 110 -23.24 -16.61 18.70
CA ASN A 110 -24.29 -16.43 17.70
C ASN A 110 -24.47 -14.97 17.29
N LYS A 111 -24.35 -14.03 18.24
CA LYS A 111 -24.39 -12.58 17.98
C LYS A 111 -23.22 -12.17 17.08
N ALA A 112 -21.99 -12.65 17.34
CA ALA A 112 -20.82 -12.33 16.51
C ALA A 112 -20.91 -12.97 15.13
N LYS A 113 -21.42 -14.22 15.01
CA LYS A 113 -21.68 -14.88 13.73
C LYS A 113 -22.64 -14.07 12.86
N ARG A 114 -23.82 -13.72 13.38
CA ARG A 114 -24.85 -12.93 12.64
C ARG A 114 -24.27 -11.60 12.17
N ARG A 115 -23.57 -10.87 13.06
CA ARG A 115 -22.94 -9.60 12.72
C ARG A 115 -21.89 -9.72 11.61
N ALA A 116 -21.00 -10.71 11.69
CA ALA A 116 -19.93 -10.90 10.73
C ALA A 116 -20.46 -11.38 9.37
N LEU A 117 -21.37 -12.35 9.35
CA LEU A 117 -21.94 -12.88 8.13
C LEU A 117 -22.75 -11.83 7.33
N ALA A 118 -23.27 -10.82 8.00
CA ALA A 118 -24.01 -9.72 7.36
C ALA A 118 -23.10 -8.79 6.52
N VAL A 119 -21.79 -8.75 6.79
CA VAL A 119 -20.85 -7.83 6.10
C VAL A 119 -19.70 -8.53 5.36
N LEU A 120 -19.52 -9.82 5.56
CA LEU A 120 -18.48 -10.59 4.90
C LEU A 120 -18.90 -10.96 3.46
N HIS A 121 -18.90 -9.99 2.58
CA HIS A 121 -19.11 -10.13 1.13
C HIS A 121 -17.99 -9.41 0.39
N PRO A 122 -17.59 -9.88 -0.79
CA PRO A 122 -16.65 -9.15 -1.63
C PRO A 122 -17.22 -7.77 -1.94
N THR A 123 -16.39 -6.74 -1.77
CA THR A 123 -16.74 -5.34 -2.06
C THR A 123 -16.20 -4.88 -3.41
N GLY A 124 -15.24 -5.64 -3.96
CA GLY A 124 -14.49 -5.28 -5.16
C GLY A 124 -13.31 -4.33 -4.89
N ASN A 125 -13.12 -3.91 -3.62
CA ASN A 125 -11.94 -3.18 -3.19
C ASN A 125 -10.95 -4.15 -2.52
N PRO A 126 -9.76 -4.40 -3.10
CA PRO A 126 -8.83 -5.41 -2.58
C PRO A 126 -8.38 -5.16 -1.14
N TYR A 127 -8.14 -3.91 -0.77
CA TYR A 127 -7.68 -3.57 0.57
C TYR A 127 -8.77 -3.84 1.61
N LEU A 128 -10.00 -3.41 1.33
CA LEU A 128 -11.14 -3.64 2.22
C LEU A 128 -11.46 -5.14 2.31
N ASP A 129 -11.48 -5.84 1.20
CA ASP A 129 -11.75 -7.28 1.14
C ASP A 129 -10.70 -8.09 1.92
N LEU A 130 -9.42 -7.72 1.79
CA LEU A 130 -8.34 -8.28 2.61
C LEU A 130 -8.59 -8.04 4.10
N CYS A 131 -8.96 -6.82 4.49
CA CYS A 131 -9.24 -6.48 5.89
C CYS A 131 -10.50 -7.21 6.42
N LEU A 132 -11.53 -7.37 5.60
CA LEU A 132 -12.72 -8.16 5.92
C LEU A 132 -12.35 -9.63 6.10
N TRP A 133 -11.56 -10.21 5.19
CA TRP A 133 -11.04 -11.57 5.32
C TRP A 133 -10.20 -11.75 6.58
N LYS A 134 -9.22 -10.89 6.84
CA LYS A 134 -8.39 -10.98 8.07
C LYS A 134 -9.19 -10.63 9.33
N GLY A 135 -10.29 -9.83 9.23
CA GLY A 135 -11.11 -9.32 10.36
C GLY A 135 -10.37 -8.28 11.20
N ARG A 136 -9.42 -7.59 10.59
CA ARG A 136 -8.62 -6.51 11.19
C ARG A 136 -7.89 -5.73 10.11
N PHE A 137 -7.46 -4.52 10.44
CA PHE A 137 -6.51 -3.79 9.60
C PHE A 137 -5.07 -4.28 9.79
N PRO A 138 -4.19 -4.06 8.80
CA PRO A 138 -2.77 -4.27 8.98
C PRO A 138 -2.18 -3.30 10.02
N SER A 139 -1.01 -3.61 10.53
CA SER A 139 -0.29 -2.79 11.49
C SER A 139 1.21 -2.79 11.16
N ARG A 140 1.99 -1.92 11.81
CA ARG A 140 3.46 -1.88 11.62
C ARG A 140 4.12 -3.24 11.84
N ASN A 141 3.62 -4.04 12.78
CA ASN A 141 4.15 -5.36 13.10
C ASN A 141 3.54 -6.50 12.27
N ALA A 142 2.49 -6.22 11.50
CA ALA A 142 1.80 -7.21 10.69
C ALA A 142 1.31 -6.57 9.39
N GLN A 143 2.26 -6.30 8.50
CA GLN A 143 2.04 -5.61 7.22
C GLN A 143 1.53 -6.56 6.13
N PHE A 144 0.48 -7.32 6.42
CA PHE A 144 -0.08 -8.25 5.45
C PHE A 144 -0.66 -7.56 4.20
N CYS A 145 -0.91 -6.24 4.22
CA CYS A 145 -1.25 -5.49 3.02
C CYS A 145 -0.09 -5.47 2.01
N THR A 146 1.15 -5.31 2.47
CA THR A 146 2.33 -5.38 1.59
C THR A 146 2.52 -6.80 1.05
N GLU A 147 2.28 -7.80 1.89
CA GLU A 147 2.43 -9.20 1.53
C GLU A 147 1.39 -9.65 0.50
N GLU A 148 0.12 -9.51 0.83
CA GLU A 148 -0.99 -10.07 0.05
C GLU A 148 -1.36 -9.22 -1.18
N LEU A 149 -1.26 -7.87 -1.09
CA LEU A 149 -1.69 -6.98 -2.18
C LEU A 149 -0.55 -6.60 -3.13
N LYS A 150 0.72 -6.80 -2.75
CA LYS A 150 1.86 -6.35 -3.56
C LYS A 150 2.85 -7.49 -3.81
N ARG A 151 3.48 -8.01 -2.74
CA ARG A 151 4.59 -8.96 -2.88
C ARG A 151 4.17 -10.27 -3.54
N ASN A 152 3.11 -10.91 -3.03
CA ASN A 152 2.72 -12.23 -3.51
C ASN A 152 2.32 -12.18 -4.98
N MET A 153 1.53 -11.19 -5.39
CA MET A 153 1.12 -11.01 -6.79
C MET A 153 2.31 -10.72 -7.72
N ALA A 154 3.26 -9.86 -7.27
CA ALA A 154 4.46 -9.57 -8.05
C ALA A 154 5.34 -10.81 -8.22
N VAL A 155 5.50 -11.60 -7.16
CA VAL A 155 6.27 -12.85 -7.19
C VAL A 155 5.59 -13.88 -8.09
N GLU A 156 4.28 -14.06 -7.97
CA GLU A 156 3.50 -14.99 -8.81
C GLU A 156 3.69 -14.68 -10.29
N PHE A 157 3.51 -13.41 -10.69
CA PHE A 157 3.75 -12.98 -12.06
C PHE A 157 5.19 -13.20 -12.53
N GLN A 158 6.19 -12.93 -11.66
CA GLN A 158 7.59 -13.13 -12.00
C GLN A 158 7.93 -14.62 -12.11
N MET A 159 7.33 -15.48 -11.28
CA MET A 159 7.49 -16.94 -11.37
C MET A 159 6.90 -17.49 -12.67
N GLU A 160 5.74 -17.00 -13.11
CA GLU A 160 5.19 -17.36 -14.43
C GLU A 160 6.18 -17.09 -15.59
N LEU A 161 6.93 -15.98 -15.52
CA LEU A 161 7.95 -15.66 -16.51
C LEU A 161 9.13 -16.62 -16.41
N VAL A 162 9.56 -16.98 -15.20
CA VAL A 162 10.63 -17.98 -14.97
C VAL A 162 10.23 -19.35 -15.49
N ASP A 163 8.98 -19.78 -15.26
CA ASP A 163 8.45 -21.05 -15.73
C ASP A 163 8.37 -21.11 -17.26
N ARG A 164 8.23 -19.96 -17.92
CA ARG A 164 8.34 -19.84 -19.38
C ARG A 164 9.78 -19.84 -19.91
N GLY A 165 10.78 -19.97 -19.04
CA GLY A 165 12.19 -20.05 -19.40
C GLY A 165 12.95 -18.73 -19.37
N TYR A 166 12.33 -17.61 -19.00
CA TYR A 166 13.01 -16.32 -18.90
C TYR A 166 13.86 -16.21 -17.63
N THR A 167 14.93 -15.43 -17.72
CA THR A 167 15.61 -14.90 -16.53
C THR A 167 14.97 -13.56 -16.15
N VAL A 168 14.52 -13.42 -14.92
CA VAL A 168 13.78 -12.24 -14.45
C VAL A 168 14.66 -11.40 -13.55
N VAL A 169 14.75 -10.11 -13.85
CA VAL A 169 15.34 -9.09 -12.97
C VAL A 169 14.25 -8.16 -12.47
N SER A 170 13.94 -8.24 -11.18
CA SER A 170 12.95 -7.40 -10.50
C SER A 170 13.58 -6.06 -10.13
N TRP A 171 13.11 -4.97 -10.73
CA TRP A 171 13.58 -3.63 -10.45
C TRP A 171 12.74 -2.96 -9.37
N GLN A 172 13.40 -2.48 -8.32
CA GLN A 172 12.75 -1.89 -7.16
C GLN A 172 13.30 -0.49 -6.87
N GLY A 173 12.41 0.50 -6.84
CA GLY A 173 12.72 1.87 -6.44
C GLY A 173 12.85 2.00 -4.92
N ILE A 174 13.94 1.48 -4.37
CA ILE A 174 14.26 1.50 -2.93
C ILE A 174 15.51 2.34 -2.71
N ARG A 175 15.47 3.23 -1.71
CA ARG A 175 16.61 4.04 -1.26
C ARG A 175 16.93 3.76 0.20
N ARG A 176 18.22 3.73 0.55
CA ARG A 176 18.69 3.47 1.93
C ARG A 176 18.22 4.54 2.91
N GLU A 177 18.13 5.79 2.47
CA GLU A 177 17.74 6.91 3.34
C GLU A 177 16.25 6.89 3.75
N GLU A 178 15.37 6.12 3.07
CA GLU A 178 13.94 6.13 3.36
C GLU A 178 13.58 5.58 4.74
N SER A 179 14.37 4.65 5.26
CA SER A 179 14.11 4.06 6.58
C SER A 179 15.27 3.22 7.09
N GLN A 180 15.33 3.02 8.41
CA GLN A 180 16.31 2.12 9.03
C GLN A 180 16.24 0.68 8.50
N ALA A 181 15.04 0.20 8.18
CA ALA A 181 14.86 -1.15 7.61
C ALA A 181 15.51 -1.31 6.23
N ARG A 182 15.72 -0.20 5.50
CA ARG A 182 16.32 -0.19 4.16
C ARG A 182 17.79 0.19 4.15
N LYS A 183 18.36 0.57 5.29
CA LYS A 183 19.74 1.07 5.42
C LYS A 183 20.79 0.13 4.80
N ASN A 184 20.57 -1.18 4.91
CA ASN A 184 21.48 -2.21 4.41
C ASN A 184 20.97 -2.88 3.12
N ALA A 185 20.05 -2.27 2.38
CA ALA A 185 19.55 -2.84 1.13
C ALA A 185 20.70 -2.98 0.13
N GLU A 186 20.88 -4.19 -0.42
CA GLU A 186 21.85 -4.46 -1.46
C GLU A 186 21.37 -3.92 -2.80
N LYS A 187 22.31 -3.45 -3.62
CA LYS A 187 22.02 -2.94 -4.96
C LYS A 187 21.56 -4.06 -5.91
N PHE A 188 22.17 -5.23 -5.78
CA PHE A 188 21.85 -6.39 -6.57
C PHE A 188 21.82 -7.64 -5.68
N GLU A 189 20.79 -8.47 -5.84
CA GLU A 189 20.53 -9.64 -5.01
C GLU A 189 20.04 -10.80 -5.88
N LYS A 190 20.60 -11.98 -5.72
CA LYS A 190 20.10 -13.20 -6.36
C LYS A 190 19.17 -13.93 -5.39
N ILE A 191 17.90 -14.08 -5.78
CA ILE A 191 16.86 -14.71 -4.96
C ILE A 191 16.45 -16.12 -5.45
N GLY A 192 16.93 -16.52 -6.61
CA GLY A 192 16.66 -17.84 -7.21
C GLY A 192 17.54 -18.13 -8.41
N PRO A 193 17.44 -19.32 -9.03
CA PRO A 193 18.29 -19.71 -10.16
C PRO A 193 18.23 -18.73 -11.34
N ARG A 194 17.02 -18.21 -11.63
CA ARG A 194 16.74 -17.26 -12.72
C ARG A 194 16.04 -16.00 -12.25
N MET A 195 16.14 -15.65 -10.95
CA MET A 195 15.43 -14.54 -10.36
C MET A 195 16.38 -13.67 -9.57
N PHE A 196 16.40 -12.39 -9.92
CA PHE A 196 17.28 -11.38 -9.35
C PHE A 196 16.48 -10.14 -8.95
N ILE A 197 16.99 -9.42 -7.94
CA ILE A 197 16.49 -8.09 -7.57
C ILE A 197 17.57 -7.07 -7.90
N TYR A 198 17.16 -5.95 -8.48
CA TYR A 198 18.04 -4.82 -8.75
C TYR A 198 17.41 -3.53 -8.23
N ARG A 199 18.19 -2.76 -7.48
CA ARG A 199 17.80 -1.50 -6.86
C ARG A 199 18.71 -0.38 -7.35
N PRO A 200 18.46 0.18 -8.55
CA PRO A 200 19.38 1.10 -9.22
C PRO A 200 19.66 2.37 -8.42
N ILE A 201 18.65 2.87 -7.71
CA ILE A 201 18.68 4.16 -7.00
C ILE A 201 18.94 4.00 -5.49
N VAL A 202 19.45 2.84 -5.04
CA VAL A 202 19.58 2.51 -3.61
C VAL A 202 20.43 3.52 -2.81
N GLU A 203 21.34 4.22 -3.48
CA GLU A 203 22.27 5.20 -2.90
C GLU A 203 21.86 6.66 -3.16
N TRP A 204 20.77 6.87 -3.93
CA TRP A 204 20.32 8.20 -4.29
C TRP A 204 19.59 8.90 -3.13
N SER A 205 19.74 10.22 -3.07
CA SER A 205 18.89 11.08 -2.25
C SER A 205 17.51 11.30 -2.90
N ALA A 206 16.56 11.84 -2.14
CA ALA A 206 15.27 12.23 -2.71
C ALA A 206 15.41 13.29 -3.79
N MET A 207 16.36 14.22 -3.62
CA MET A 207 16.62 15.30 -4.58
C MET A 207 17.17 14.73 -5.89
N ASP A 208 18.17 13.83 -5.83
CA ASP A 208 18.72 13.17 -7.02
C ASP A 208 17.62 12.52 -7.87
N VAL A 209 16.61 11.91 -7.20
CA VAL A 209 15.48 11.29 -7.88
C VAL A 209 14.62 12.30 -8.62
N PHE A 210 14.31 13.45 -7.99
CA PHE A 210 13.52 14.51 -8.63
C PHE A 210 14.30 15.16 -9.78
N GLU A 211 15.57 15.49 -9.57
CA GLU A 211 16.44 16.08 -10.60
C GLU A 211 16.57 15.16 -11.81
N TYR A 212 16.77 13.87 -11.57
CA TYR A 212 16.83 12.90 -12.66
C TYR A 212 15.52 12.80 -13.45
N CYS A 213 14.37 12.71 -12.77
CA CYS A 213 13.07 12.68 -13.44
C CYS A 213 12.84 13.96 -14.26
N SER A 214 13.15 15.13 -13.68
CA SER A 214 13.04 16.44 -14.34
C SER A 214 13.95 16.53 -15.57
N SER A 215 15.20 16.06 -15.48
CA SER A 215 16.14 16.04 -16.60
C SER A 215 15.66 15.19 -17.79
N LYS A 216 14.74 14.24 -17.55
CA LYS A 216 14.09 13.43 -18.57
C LYS A 216 12.74 14.02 -19.05
N GLY A 217 12.37 15.21 -18.59
CA GLY A 217 11.12 15.88 -18.93
C GLY A 217 9.87 15.27 -18.28
N ILE A 218 10.04 14.41 -17.27
CA ILE A 218 8.93 13.77 -16.56
C ILE A 218 8.54 14.59 -15.33
N GLN A 219 7.27 15.04 -15.32
CA GLN A 219 6.72 15.79 -14.19
C GLN A 219 6.51 14.88 -12.98
N PRO A 220 6.73 15.36 -11.75
CA PRO A 220 6.40 14.61 -10.54
C PRO A 220 4.89 14.42 -10.40
N ASN A 221 4.49 13.40 -9.65
CA ASN A 221 3.08 13.20 -9.31
C ASN A 221 2.52 14.46 -8.61
N PRO A 222 1.34 14.97 -9.02
CA PRO A 222 0.75 16.19 -8.46
C PRO A 222 0.61 16.21 -6.94
N LEU A 223 0.48 15.06 -6.30
CA LEU A 223 0.40 14.95 -4.84
C LEU A 223 1.64 15.51 -4.12
N TYR A 224 2.82 15.48 -4.75
CA TYR A 224 4.03 16.11 -4.16
C TYR A 224 3.89 17.62 -4.10
N LYS A 225 3.32 18.26 -5.14
CA LYS A 225 3.03 19.70 -5.16
C LYS A 225 1.96 20.08 -4.12
N GLN A 226 1.07 19.16 -3.81
CA GLN A 226 0.06 19.29 -2.76
C GLN A 226 0.60 18.98 -1.35
N GLY A 227 1.90 18.90 -1.15
CA GLY A 227 2.55 18.73 0.14
C GLY A 227 2.65 17.32 0.65
N MET A 228 2.32 16.31 -0.17
CA MET A 228 2.52 14.92 0.24
C MET A 228 4.00 14.53 0.14
N ASN A 229 4.56 14.02 1.22
CA ASN A 229 5.96 13.58 1.27
C ASN A 229 6.17 12.24 0.57
N ARG A 230 5.10 11.49 0.39
CA ARG A 230 5.10 10.18 -0.28
C ARG A 230 3.82 9.99 -1.08
N VAL A 231 3.92 9.18 -2.13
CA VAL A 231 2.79 8.77 -2.98
C VAL A 231 2.61 7.26 -2.90
N GLY A 232 1.38 6.81 -2.76
CA GLY A 232 0.97 5.42 -2.61
C GLY A 232 -0.40 5.32 -1.94
N CYS A 233 -0.57 4.35 -1.05
CA CYS A 233 -1.82 4.23 -0.26
C CYS A 233 -2.12 5.50 0.54
N MET A 234 -3.38 5.96 0.51
CA MET A 234 -3.84 7.16 1.21
C MET A 234 -5.11 6.86 2.05
N PRO A 235 -5.00 6.95 3.38
CA PRO A 235 -3.76 6.97 4.16
C PRO A 235 -3.04 5.62 4.20
N CYS A 236 -1.73 5.63 4.43
CA CYS A 236 -0.99 4.42 4.76
C CYS A 236 -1.07 4.13 6.25
N ILE A 237 -1.08 2.85 6.65
CA ILE A 237 -1.01 2.45 8.06
C ILE A 237 0.26 2.92 8.78
N ASN A 238 1.30 3.25 8.01
CA ASN A 238 2.58 3.75 8.51
C ASN A 238 2.67 5.28 8.50
N CYS A 239 1.59 6.00 8.17
CA CYS A 239 1.55 7.46 8.20
C CYS A 239 2.04 8.01 9.53
N GLY A 240 2.88 9.02 9.48
CA GLY A 240 3.27 9.83 10.62
C GLY A 240 2.16 10.83 11.00
N LYS A 241 2.33 11.49 12.15
CA LYS A 241 1.37 12.45 12.68
C LYS A 241 1.08 13.59 11.69
N GLU A 242 2.14 14.16 11.12
CA GLU A 242 2.05 15.25 10.16
C GLU A 242 1.34 14.81 8.86
N GLU A 243 1.66 13.63 8.34
CA GLU A 243 1.00 13.10 7.14
C GLU A 243 -0.50 12.88 7.37
N ILE A 244 -0.89 12.37 8.56
CA ILE A 244 -2.31 12.22 8.92
C ILE A 244 -3.01 13.59 8.94
N ARG A 245 -2.37 14.61 9.52
CA ARG A 245 -2.90 15.97 9.58
C ARG A 245 -3.10 16.54 8.17
N GLN A 246 -2.11 16.42 7.29
CA GLN A 246 -2.17 16.90 5.91
C GLN A 246 -3.27 16.19 5.10
N ILE A 247 -3.37 14.85 5.21
CA ILE A 247 -4.42 14.10 4.52
C ILE A 247 -5.81 14.52 5.04
N ALA A 248 -5.99 14.63 6.35
CA ALA A 248 -7.27 15.01 6.93
C ALA A 248 -7.71 16.43 6.54
N ALA A 249 -6.75 17.35 6.35
CA ALA A 249 -7.06 18.72 5.93
C ALA A 249 -7.35 18.84 4.43
N ARG A 250 -6.69 18.08 3.57
CA ARG A 250 -6.76 18.23 2.10
C ARG A 250 -7.66 17.22 1.42
N PHE A 251 -7.77 16.04 2.00
CA PHE A 251 -8.48 14.88 1.44
C PHE A 251 -9.35 14.23 2.51
N PRO A 252 -10.27 14.99 3.16
CA PRO A 252 -11.09 14.49 4.27
C PRO A 252 -11.92 13.27 3.86
N GLU A 253 -12.36 13.18 2.60
CA GLU A 253 -13.14 12.08 2.06
C GLU A 253 -12.42 10.74 2.18
N TYR A 254 -11.10 10.71 2.05
CA TYR A 254 -10.31 9.47 2.26
C TYR A 254 -10.30 9.05 3.73
N MET A 255 -10.36 10.01 4.66
CA MET A 255 -10.44 9.70 6.09
C MET A 255 -11.84 9.21 6.48
N ASP A 256 -12.88 9.82 5.92
CA ASP A 256 -14.28 9.42 6.16
C ASP A 256 -14.54 8.01 5.60
N GLU A 257 -14.05 7.71 4.41
CA GLU A 257 -14.11 6.35 3.86
C GLU A 257 -13.44 5.32 4.81
N LYS A 258 -12.31 5.66 5.41
CA LYS A 258 -11.66 4.74 6.37
C LYS A 258 -12.43 4.61 7.69
N ALA A 259 -13.19 5.65 8.09
CA ALA A 259 -14.12 5.53 9.21
C ALA A 259 -15.23 4.51 8.94
N GLU A 260 -15.77 4.50 7.72
CA GLU A 260 -16.74 3.49 7.29
C GLU A 260 -16.10 2.08 7.25
N TRP A 261 -14.88 1.97 6.75
CA TRP A 261 -14.15 0.70 6.73
C TRP A 261 -13.91 0.16 8.15
N GLU A 262 -13.64 1.04 9.14
CA GLU A 262 -13.52 0.63 10.55
C GLU A 262 -14.78 -0.06 11.06
N ILE A 263 -15.97 0.46 10.65
CA ILE A 263 -17.25 -0.13 11.01
C ILE A 263 -17.41 -1.52 10.34
N LEU A 264 -17.16 -1.61 9.04
CA LEU A 264 -17.32 -2.86 8.29
C LEU A 264 -16.37 -3.95 8.78
N VAL A 265 -15.08 -3.65 8.90
CA VAL A 265 -14.05 -4.59 9.39
C VAL A 265 -14.29 -4.93 10.86
N GLY A 266 -14.72 -3.96 11.66
CA GLY A 266 -15.14 -4.20 13.03
C GLY A 266 -16.30 -5.19 13.11
N ARG A 267 -17.32 -5.04 12.27
CA ARG A 267 -18.44 -6.00 12.19
C ARG A 267 -18.01 -7.38 11.73
N ALA A 268 -17.06 -7.46 10.79
CA ALA A 268 -16.48 -8.72 10.31
C ALA A 268 -15.57 -9.39 11.35
N SER A 269 -15.09 -8.66 12.34
CA SER A 269 -14.20 -9.20 13.40
C SER A 269 -14.98 -9.95 14.47
N LYS A 270 -14.32 -10.93 15.13
CA LYS A 270 -14.91 -11.62 16.29
C LYS A 270 -15.21 -10.68 17.45
N ARG A 271 -14.36 -9.67 17.66
CA ARG A 271 -14.46 -8.69 18.75
C ARG A 271 -15.61 -7.70 18.56
N GLY A 272 -15.91 -7.35 17.31
CA GLY A 272 -16.96 -6.39 16.97
C GLY A 272 -16.46 -4.97 16.74
N PHE A 273 -15.14 -4.76 16.75
CA PHE A 273 -14.50 -3.48 16.46
C PHE A 273 -13.12 -3.70 15.84
N SER A 274 -12.66 -2.73 15.07
CA SER A 274 -11.32 -2.64 14.51
C SER A 274 -11.02 -1.18 14.22
N THR A 275 -9.76 -0.79 14.25
CA THR A 275 -9.31 0.57 13.92
C THR A 275 -8.30 0.51 12.81
N PHE A 276 -8.33 1.52 11.93
CA PHE A 276 -7.41 1.62 10.80
C PHE A 276 -5.99 1.86 11.30
N PHE A 277 -5.82 2.85 12.18
CA PHE A 277 -4.54 3.08 12.84
C PHE A 277 -4.45 2.27 14.12
N HIS A 278 -3.27 1.69 14.34
CA HIS A 278 -2.93 1.02 15.58
C HIS A 278 -1.97 1.89 16.38
N LYS A 279 -2.49 2.59 17.39
CA LYS A 279 -1.67 3.28 18.35
C LYS A 279 -1.25 2.27 19.41
N GLY A 280 0.04 1.93 19.47
CA GLY A 280 0.60 1.10 20.51
C GLY A 280 0.52 1.85 21.83
N ASN A 281 -0.44 1.52 22.68
CA ASN A 281 -0.38 1.76 24.12
C ASN A 281 -0.12 0.40 24.75
N ASP A 282 1.08 0.22 25.28
CA ASP A 282 1.55 -1.06 25.83
C ASP A 282 0.78 -1.52 27.07
N GLU A 283 0.00 -0.64 27.71
CA GLU A 283 -0.76 -0.92 28.93
C GLU A 283 -2.17 -1.44 28.68
N ALA A 284 -2.62 -1.47 27.45
CA ALA A 284 -4.02 -1.68 27.21
C ALA A 284 -4.33 -3.06 26.63
N SER A 285 -5.14 -3.83 27.33
CA SER A 285 -5.68 -5.05 26.76
C SER A 285 -6.49 -4.72 25.51
N TYR A 286 -6.22 -5.40 24.41
CA TYR A 286 -6.90 -5.30 23.10
C TYR A 286 -8.42 -5.45 23.13
N HIS A 287 -9.03 -5.55 24.30
CA HIS A 287 -10.45 -5.83 24.52
C HIS A 287 -11.19 -4.64 25.11
N ASP A 288 -10.50 -3.57 25.46
CA ASP A 288 -11.13 -2.42 26.04
C ASP A 288 -11.78 -1.55 24.97
N ARG A 289 -13.09 -1.42 25.04
CA ARG A 289 -13.89 -0.54 24.15
C ARG A 289 -13.41 0.91 24.21
N HIS A 290 -12.89 1.35 25.34
CA HIS A 290 -12.36 2.69 25.52
C HIS A 290 -11.13 2.95 24.64
N ILE A 291 -10.23 1.95 24.51
CA ILE A 291 -9.06 2.01 23.63
C ILE A 291 -9.49 2.06 22.18
N TYR A 292 -10.49 1.27 21.80
CA TYR A 292 -11.09 1.33 20.48
C TYR A 292 -11.57 2.75 20.17
N LEU A 293 -12.32 3.37 21.07
CA LEU A 293 -12.85 4.72 20.86
C LEU A 293 -11.76 5.78 20.72
N LYS A 294 -10.63 5.63 21.45
CA LYS A 294 -9.46 6.51 21.36
C LYS A 294 -8.64 6.33 20.09
N ASN A 295 -8.74 5.18 19.43
CA ASN A 295 -7.95 4.85 18.25
C ASN A 295 -8.78 4.85 16.96
N ARG A 296 -10.07 5.23 17.01
CA ARG A 296 -10.86 5.47 15.80
C ARG A 296 -10.26 6.60 14.99
N ILE A 297 -10.42 6.53 13.68
CA ILE A 297 -9.78 7.46 12.76
C ILE A 297 -10.01 8.92 13.11
N HIS A 298 -11.24 9.32 13.48
CA HIS A 298 -11.55 10.68 13.91
C HIS A 298 -10.76 11.09 15.18
N ALA A 299 -10.62 10.20 16.17
CA ALA A 299 -9.81 10.47 17.35
C ALA A 299 -8.33 10.59 17.03
N VAL A 300 -7.86 9.85 16.02
CA VAL A 300 -6.48 9.94 15.53
C VAL A 300 -6.25 11.24 14.75
N ILE A 301 -7.24 11.71 13.99
CA ILE A 301 -7.20 13.02 13.32
C ILE A 301 -7.09 14.14 14.36
N GLU A 302 -7.93 14.14 15.39
CA GLU A 302 -7.85 15.14 16.47
C GLU A 302 -6.49 15.08 17.21
N TRP A 303 -5.99 13.88 17.47
CA TRP A 303 -4.64 13.74 18.00
C TRP A 303 -3.58 14.29 17.04
N ALA A 304 -3.76 14.17 15.73
CA ALA A 304 -2.80 14.67 14.75
C ALA A 304 -2.72 16.22 14.71
N LYS A 305 -3.77 16.90 15.11
CA LYS A 305 -3.83 18.37 15.26
C LYS A 305 -3.12 18.90 16.51
N THR A 306 -2.75 18.03 17.47
CA THR A 306 -2.09 18.44 18.71
C THR A 306 -0.59 18.64 18.50
N SER A 307 0.05 19.43 19.39
CA SER A 307 1.49 19.58 19.46
C SER A 307 2.19 18.29 19.93
N ARG A 308 3.48 18.34 20.09
CA ARG A 308 4.34 17.24 20.55
C ARG A 308 3.81 16.65 21.87
N GLY A 309 3.59 15.35 21.90
CA GLY A 309 3.08 14.63 23.10
C GLY A 309 1.56 14.47 23.16
N GLY A 310 0.79 15.13 22.29
CA GLY A 310 -0.66 14.95 22.19
C GLY A 310 -1.47 15.56 23.32
N VAL A 311 -0.92 16.55 24.02
CA VAL A 311 -1.53 17.19 25.21
C VAL A 311 -2.02 18.61 24.92
N GLN A 312 -1.43 19.33 23.97
CA GLN A 312 -1.74 20.71 23.68
C GLN A 312 -2.12 20.87 22.20
N PHE A 313 -3.23 21.53 21.91
CA PHE A 313 -3.59 21.95 20.56
C PHE A 313 -2.57 22.97 20.06
N ASP A 314 -2.10 22.76 18.83
CA ASP A 314 -1.29 23.72 18.13
C ASP A 314 -2.23 24.71 17.41
N MET A 315 -2.52 25.83 18.07
CA MET A 315 -3.40 26.87 17.52
C MET A 315 -2.82 27.50 16.23
N LEU A 316 -1.50 27.46 16.05
CA LEU A 316 -0.86 27.91 14.81
C LEU A 316 -1.05 26.92 13.66
N ALA A 317 -1.19 25.64 13.95
CA ALA A 317 -1.41 24.61 12.92
C ALA A 317 -2.78 24.73 12.23
N ASP A 318 -3.80 25.24 12.92
CA ASP A 318 -5.12 25.52 12.32
C ASP A 318 -5.12 26.84 11.53
N MET A 319 -4.16 27.73 11.76
CA MET A 319 -3.98 28.99 11.03
C MET A 319 -3.07 28.87 9.80
N ILE A 320 -2.31 27.79 9.68
CA ILE A 320 -1.51 27.53 8.50
C ILE A 320 -2.48 27.10 7.42
N ASP A 321 -2.63 27.94 6.40
CA ASP A 321 -3.40 27.61 5.20
C ASP A 321 -2.90 26.24 4.66
N PRO A 322 -3.79 25.21 4.60
CA PRO A 322 -3.39 23.91 4.07
C PRO A 322 -2.94 23.98 2.59
N VAL A 323 -3.24 25.09 1.91
CA VAL A 323 -2.79 25.40 0.54
C VAL A 323 -1.37 25.98 0.54
N ALA A 324 -0.88 26.51 1.68
CA ALA A 324 0.51 26.98 1.74
C ALA A 324 1.47 25.83 1.47
N CYS A 325 2.48 26.10 0.68
CA CYS A 325 3.50 25.13 0.28
C CYS A 325 4.13 24.42 1.47
N SER A 326 3.72 23.18 1.72
CA SER A 326 4.28 22.31 2.76
C SER A 326 5.10 21.15 2.17
N SER A 327 5.44 21.23 0.86
CA SER A 327 6.27 20.23 0.23
C SER A 327 7.66 20.20 0.86
N ALA A 328 8.04 19.07 1.45
CA ALA A 328 9.37 18.86 1.99
C ALA A 328 10.48 18.95 0.93
N TYR A 329 10.11 19.01 -0.35
CA TYR A 329 11.01 19.00 -1.50
C TYR A 329 11.02 20.32 -2.27
N GLY A 330 10.34 21.37 -1.79
CA GLY A 330 10.27 22.67 -2.45
C GLY A 330 9.53 22.66 -3.81
N LEU A 331 8.68 21.69 -4.06
CA LEU A 331 7.95 21.51 -5.33
C LEU A 331 6.62 22.27 -5.38
N CYS A 332 6.51 23.37 -4.69
CA CYS A 332 5.29 24.18 -4.70
C CYS A 332 5.25 25.02 -5.97
N ASP A 333 4.08 25.07 -6.62
CA ASP A 333 3.82 26.09 -7.63
C ASP A 333 3.72 27.42 -6.90
N GLY A 334 4.59 28.39 -7.27
CA GLY A 334 4.59 29.77 -6.76
C GLY A 334 3.33 30.53 -7.19
#